data_0c583b543902dbd6aef040222004624c
#
_entry.id   0c583b543902dbd6aef040222004624c
#
_cell.length_a   1.000
_cell.length_b   1.000
_cell.length_c   1.000
_cell.angle_alpha   90.00
_cell.angle_beta   90.00
_cell.angle_gamma   90.00
#
_symmetry.space_group_name_H-M   'P 1'
#
loop_
_entity.id
_entity.type
_entity.pdbx_description
1 polymer ?
#
loop_
_entity_poly.entity_id
_entity_poly.type
_entity_poly.pdbx_seq_one_letter_code
_entity_poly.pdbx_strand_id
1 'polypeptide(L)' 'MKVDKLLKGEKVRDMSTEELKGKERELGEHIFRLKFQFASGQTDTLAGIRVMRKNLAKVKTVLRARELESAAKS' A
#
# COMPACT_ATOMS: atom_id res chain seq x y z
N MET A 1 10.31 12.56 -3.53
CA MET A 1 9.30 11.47 -3.52
C MET A 1 8.03 11.98 -2.85
N LYS A 2 6.95 12.01 -3.59
CA LYS A 2 5.66 12.45 -3.03
C LYS A 2 4.91 11.24 -2.48
N VAL A 3 4.90 11.10 -1.17
CA VAL A 3 4.27 9.98 -0.49
C VAL A 3 3.08 10.44 0.36
N ASP A 4 2.46 11.51 -0.06
CA ASP A 4 1.47 12.21 0.74
C ASP A 4 0.02 11.98 0.29
N LYS A 5 -0.20 11.24 -0.79
CA LYS A 5 -1.55 11.02 -1.31
C LYS A 5 -2.12 9.69 -0.88
N LEU A 6 -3.28 9.74 -0.24
CA LEU A 6 -4.04 8.53 0.05
C LEU A 6 -4.70 8.01 -1.23
N LEU A 7 -4.63 6.71 -1.42
CA LEU A 7 -5.32 6.06 -2.52
C LEU A 7 -6.81 5.99 -2.19
N LYS A 8 -7.64 6.30 -3.18
CA LYS A 8 -9.07 6.17 -3.02
C LYS A 8 -9.46 4.70 -3.10
N GLY A 9 -10.35 4.26 -2.24
CA GLY A 9 -10.79 2.88 -2.22
C GLY A 9 -11.38 2.42 -3.54
N GLU A 10 -12.12 3.29 -4.22
CA GLU A 10 -12.69 2.99 -5.54
C GLU A 10 -11.60 2.67 -6.56
N LYS A 11 -10.55 3.49 -6.58
CA LYS A 11 -9.45 3.32 -7.51
C LYS A 11 -8.71 2.00 -7.26
N VAL A 12 -8.53 1.66 -5.99
CA VAL A 12 -7.87 0.40 -5.62
C VAL A 12 -8.69 -0.79 -6.07
N ARG A 13 -10.02 -0.73 -5.91
CA ARG A 13 -10.91 -1.81 -6.31
C ARG A 13 -10.97 -1.99 -7.83
N ASP A 14 -10.73 -0.93 -8.58
CA ASP A 14 -10.73 -0.99 -10.04
C ASP A 14 -9.43 -1.54 -10.63
N MET A 15 -8.39 -1.67 -9.83
CA MET A 15 -7.11 -2.19 -10.29
C MET A 15 -7.17 -3.69 -10.54
N SER A 16 -6.40 -4.15 -11.53
CA SER A 16 -6.25 -5.60 -11.76
C SER A 16 -5.45 -6.23 -10.62
N THR A 17 -5.57 -7.55 -10.48
CA THR A 17 -4.85 -8.28 -9.43
C THR A 17 -3.33 -8.10 -9.57
N GLU A 18 -2.83 -8.11 -10.80
CA GLU A 18 -1.40 -7.92 -11.05
C GLU A 18 -0.94 -6.52 -10.67
N GLU A 19 -1.75 -5.51 -10.97
CA GLU A 19 -1.47 -4.14 -10.57
C GLU A 19 -1.44 -3.99 -9.06
N LEU A 20 -2.38 -4.66 -8.38
CA LEU A 20 -2.45 -4.63 -6.92
C LEU A 20 -1.23 -5.28 -6.28
N LYS A 21 -0.77 -6.40 -6.83
CA LYS A 21 0.43 -7.07 -6.34
C LYS A 21 1.67 -6.20 -6.52
N GLY A 22 1.76 -5.54 -7.67
CA GLY A 22 2.84 -4.59 -7.93
C GLY A 22 2.80 -3.41 -6.98
N LYS A 23 1.60 -2.91 -6.71
CA LYS A 23 1.39 -1.80 -5.78
C LYS A 23 1.77 -2.20 -4.34
N GLU A 24 1.41 -3.41 -3.94
CA GLU A 24 1.76 -3.93 -2.63
C GLU A 24 3.27 -3.95 -2.43
N ARG A 25 4.00 -4.46 -3.42
CA ARG A 25 5.46 -4.51 -3.38
C ARG A 25 6.05 -3.10 -3.33
N GLU A 26 5.58 -2.23 -4.20
CA GLU A 26 6.05 -0.85 -4.28
C GLU A 26 5.84 -0.10 -2.96
N LEU A 27 4.65 -0.23 -2.39
CA LEU A 27 4.32 0.43 -1.12
C LEU A 27 5.17 -0.13 0.03
N GLY A 28 5.41 -1.44 0.03
CA GLY A 28 6.27 -2.05 1.03
C GLY A 28 7.69 -1.51 0.98
N GLU A 29 8.24 -1.36 -0.22
CA GLU A 29 9.56 -0.79 -0.41
C GLU A 29 9.63 0.67 0.02
N HIS A 30 8.60 1.44 -0.30
CA HIS A 30 8.50 2.85 0.11
C HIS A 30 8.48 2.98 1.63
N ILE A 31 7.68 2.16 2.29
CA ILE A 31 7.60 2.16 3.75
C ILE A 31 8.96 1.83 4.36
N PHE A 32 9.65 0.85 3.80
CA PHE A 32 10.96 0.46 4.26
C PHE A 32 11.95 1.64 4.17
N ARG A 33 11.96 2.31 3.02
CA ARG A 33 12.84 3.47 2.83
C ARG A 33 12.51 4.61 3.77
N LEU A 34 11.22 4.88 3.96
CA LEU A 34 10.77 5.95 4.85
C LEU A 34 11.14 5.65 6.31
N LYS A 35 11.02 4.41 6.72
CA LYS A 35 11.42 3.98 8.06
C LYS A 35 12.93 4.18 8.27
N PHE A 36 13.70 3.89 7.25
CA PHE A 36 15.13 4.07 7.28
C PHE A 36 15.48 5.55 7.41
N GLN A 37 14.83 6.41 6.65
CA GLN A 37 15.02 7.86 6.72
C GLN A 37 14.62 8.41 8.08
N PHE A 38 13.53 7.91 8.63
CA PHE A 38 13.07 8.32 9.97
C PHE A 38 14.10 7.95 11.02
N ALA A 39 14.66 6.76 10.94
CA ALA A 39 15.70 6.31 11.87
C ALA A 39 16.96 7.15 11.76
N SER A 40 17.19 7.78 10.61
CA SER A 40 18.33 8.69 10.40
C SER A 40 18.08 10.11 10.90
N GLY A 41 16.92 10.35 11.51
CA GLY A 41 16.62 11.65 12.10
C GLY A 41 15.69 12.55 11.29
N GLN A 42 15.17 12.08 10.17
CA GLN A 42 14.24 12.86 9.35
C GLN A 42 12.81 12.66 9.86
N THR A 43 12.43 13.42 10.85
CA THR A 43 11.16 13.26 11.55
C THR A 43 9.94 13.60 10.69
N ASP A 44 10.10 14.42 9.67
CA ASP A 44 9.01 14.80 8.77
C ASP A 44 8.55 13.64 7.88
N THR A 45 9.29 12.54 7.82
CA THR A 45 8.88 11.36 7.06
C THR A 45 7.77 10.56 7.74
N LEU A 46 7.47 10.85 9.00
CA LEU A 46 6.46 10.08 9.76
C LEU A 46 5.07 10.16 9.12
N ALA A 47 4.68 11.35 8.66
CA ALA A 47 3.39 11.51 7.99
C ALA A 47 3.31 10.67 6.72
N GLY A 48 4.41 10.63 5.95
CA GLY A 48 4.49 9.80 4.75
C GLY A 48 4.37 8.31 5.06
N ILE A 49 5.00 7.86 6.13
CA ILE A 49 4.90 6.47 6.57
C ILE A 49 3.45 6.11 6.87
N ARG A 50 2.73 6.98 7.58
CA ARG A 50 1.33 6.73 7.92
C ARG A 50 0.45 6.63 6.69
N VAL A 51 0.65 7.51 5.72
CA VAL A 51 -0.11 7.48 4.46
C VAL A 51 0.18 6.20 3.69
N MET A 52 1.43 5.82 3.59
CA MET A 52 1.82 4.62 2.86
C MET A 52 1.28 3.35 3.53
N ARG A 53 1.26 3.31 4.85
CA ARG A 53 0.70 2.18 5.58
C ARG A 53 -0.80 2.04 5.33
N LYS A 54 -1.52 3.15 5.29
CA LYS A 54 -2.95 3.13 4.97
C LYS A 54 -3.19 2.66 3.54
N ASN A 55 -2.38 3.13 2.60
CA ASN A 55 -2.48 2.70 1.21
C ASN A 55 -2.20 1.21 1.08
N LEU A 56 -1.18 0.72 1.76
CA LEU A 56 -0.84 -0.69 1.74
C LEU A 56 -1.97 -1.54 2.33
N ALA A 57 -2.57 -1.08 3.41
CA ALA A 57 -3.69 -1.78 4.04
C ALA A 57 -4.87 -1.89 3.08
N LYS A 58 -5.18 -0.82 2.33
CA LYS A 58 -6.26 -0.85 1.33
C LYS A 58 -5.97 -1.85 0.22
N VAL A 59 -4.75 -1.85 -0.29
CA VAL A 59 -4.34 -2.78 -1.34
C VAL A 59 -4.42 -4.22 -0.85
N LYS A 60 -3.91 -4.50 0.34
CA LYS A 60 -3.96 -5.84 0.94
C LYS A 60 -5.38 -6.30 1.17
N THR A 61 -6.26 -5.41 1.62
CA THR A 61 -7.67 -5.74 1.86
C THR A 61 -8.34 -6.18 0.57
N VAL A 62 -8.15 -5.44 -0.51
CA VAL A 62 -8.75 -5.79 -1.80
C VAL A 62 -8.17 -7.09 -2.35
N LEU A 63 -6.86 -7.29 -2.26
CA LEU A 63 -6.22 -8.54 -2.69
C LEU A 63 -6.76 -9.73 -1.92
N ARG A 64 -6.89 -9.59 -0.61
CA ARG A 64 -7.40 -10.68 0.23
C ARG A 64 -8.85 -11.01 -0.12
N ALA A 65 -9.66 -10.00 -0.37
CA ALA A 65 -11.05 -10.21 -0.80
C ALA A 65 -11.11 -11.00 -2.10
N ARG A 66 -10.23 -10.68 -3.05
CA ARG A 66 -10.17 -11.40 -4.32
C ARG A 66 -9.71 -12.84 -4.16
N GLU A 67 -8.75 -13.08 -3.27
CA GLU A 67 -8.29 -14.44 -2.96
C GLU A 67 -9.41 -15.28 -2.36
N LEU A 68 -10.16 -14.70 -1.43
CA LEU A 68 -11.29 -15.38 -0.81
C LEU A 68 -12.39 -15.69 -1.82
N GLU A 69 -12.68 -14.74 -2.72
CA GLU A 69 -13.64 -14.94 -3.79
C GLU A 69 -13.22 -16.08 -4.71
N SER A 70 -11.97 -16.09 -5.10
CA SER A 70 -11.40 -17.11 -5.97
C SER A 70 -11.44 -18.49 -5.30
N ALA A 71 -11.12 -18.55 -4.01
CA ALA A 71 -11.18 -19.80 -3.26
C ALA A 71 -12.61 -20.32 -3.12
N ALA A 72 -13.57 -19.42 -2.96
CA ALA A 72 -14.98 -19.79 -2.83
C ALA A 72 -15.55 -20.34 -4.14
N LYS A 73 -14.98 -19.94 -5.27
CA LYS A 73 -15.46 -20.39 -6.59
C LYS A 73 -14.81 -21.69 -7.06
N SER A 74 -13.74 -22.11 -6.41
CA SER A 74 -13.09 -23.38 -6.75
C SER A 74 -13.60 -24.59 -5.95
#